data_6b54e226b66b069751a3b81a2be6c8c8
#
_entry.id   6b54e226b66b069751a3b81a2be6c8c8
#
_cell.length_a   1.000
_cell.length_b   1.000
_cell.length_c   1.000
_cell.angle_alpha   90.00
_cell.angle_beta   90.00
_cell.angle_gamma   90.00
#
_symmetry.space_group_name_H-M   'P 1'
#
loop_
_entity.id
_entity.type
_entity.pdbx_description
1 polymer ?
#
loop_
_entity_poly.entity_id
_entity_poly.type
_entity_poly.pdbx_seq_one_letter_code
_entity_poly.pdbx_strand_id
1 'polypeptide(L)'
;RNYVEPDYLLRLLSGCSDYKLKLFTTGSAVTNIYKYPKAYVILNDWISKSELALELETANVLVNIAEVSGRNVSSKIFSYMLVGKPILHIYYADDDVNLQYLRKYSLALCIKADDMRLNENCTMLAKWCVFVKNRNSDILKLNKEFEKCSAAHIAKEIQCRF
;
A
#
# COMPACT_ATOMS: atom_id res chain seq x y z
N ARG A 1 -14.28 -3.86 -12.78
CA ARG A 1 -12.99 -3.80 -12.06
C ARG A 1 -12.74 -5.19 -11.51
N ASN A 2 -11.64 -5.81 -11.90
CA ASN A 2 -11.19 -7.06 -11.29
C ASN A 2 -10.69 -6.72 -9.89
N TYR A 3 -11.53 -6.95 -8.90
CA TYR A 3 -11.10 -6.82 -7.50
C TYR A 3 -10.07 -7.91 -7.22
N VAL A 4 -8.90 -7.50 -6.75
CA VAL A 4 -7.88 -8.44 -6.30
C VAL A 4 -8.21 -8.79 -4.86
N GLU A 5 -8.46 -10.06 -4.61
CA GLU A 5 -8.68 -10.55 -3.26
C GLU A 5 -7.40 -10.39 -2.42
N PRO A 6 -7.50 -10.06 -1.13
CA PRO A 6 -6.33 -9.91 -0.25
C PRO A 6 -5.71 -11.26 0.17
N ASP A 7 -6.02 -12.36 -0.54
CA ASP A 7 -5.63 -13.71 -0.14
C ASP A 7 -4.11 -13.87 0.02
N TYR A 8 -3.33 -13.39 -0.94
CA TYR A 8 -1.87 -13.44 -0.81
C TYR A 8 -1.35 -12.62 0.38
N LEU A 9 -1.89 -11.42 0.60
CA LEU A 9 -1.56 -10.59 1.76
C LEU A 9 -1.87 -11.33 3.07
N LEU A 10 -3.03 -11.96 3.16
CA LEU A 10 -3.44 -12.70 4.37
C LEU A 10 -2.54 -13.90 4.64
N ARG A 11 -2.14 -14.64 3.60
CA ARG A 11 -1.17 -15.74 3.73
C ARG A 11 0.22 -15.22 4.13
N LEU A 12 0.64 -14.10 3.55
CA LEU A 12 1.90 -13.45 3.90
C LEU A 12 1.92 -13.01 5.37
N LEU A 13 0.81 -12.43 5.85
CA LEU A 13 0.68 -11.99 7.24
C LEU A 13 0.54 -13.14 8.22
N SER A 14 0.00 -14.29 7.82
CA SER A 14 -0.10 -15.46 8.70
C SER A 14 1.26 -16.00 9.17
N GLY A 15 2.34 -15.68 8.43
CA GLY A 15 3.72 -15.96 8.85
C GLY A 15 4.32 -14.91 9.79
N CYS A 16 3.59 -13.85 10.13
CA CYS A 16 4.03 -12.80 11.04
C CYS A 16 3.30 -12.93 12.39
N SER A 17 4.03 -12.74 13.51
CA SER A 17 3.43 -12.55 14.82
C SER A 17 3.07 -11.06 15.02
N ASP A 18 2.01 -10.79 15.80
CA ASP A 18 1.66 -9.44 16.27
C ASP A 18 1.29 -8.42 15.19
N TYR A 19 0.34 -8.73 14.32
CA TYR A 19 -0.25 -7.75 13.41
C TYR A 19 -1.76 -7.58 13.64
N LYS A 20 -2.27 -6.41 13.24
CA LYS A 20 -3.70 -6.15 13.06
C LYS A 20 -3.91 -5.56 11.68
N LEU A 21 -4.66 -6.25 10.83
CA LEU A 21 -5.05 -5.77 9.52
C LEU A 21 -6.47 -5.16 9.62
N LYS A 22 -6.59 -3.87 9.36
CA LYS A 22 -7.89 -3.22 9.20
C LYS A 22 -8.23 -3.14 7.72
N LEU A 23 -9.38 -3.67 7.35
CA LEU A 23 -9.91 -3.61 5.99
C LEU A 23 -11.18 -2.77 5.99
N PHE A 24 -11.23 -1.77 5.11
CA PHE A 24 -12.41 -0.95 4.88
C PHE A 24 -12.96 -1.27 3.51
N THR A 25 -14.07 -1.99 3.44
CA THR A 25 -14.65 -2.47 2.19
C THR A 25 -16.16 -2.61 2.30
N THR A 26 -16.84 -2.44 1.17
CA THR A 26 -18.28 -2.69 1.04
C THR A 26 -18.49 -4.02 0.32
N GLY A 27 -19.28 -4.93 0.94
CA GLY A 27 -19.86 -6.10 0.28
C GLY A 27 -18.93 -7.30 0.11
N SER A 28 -19.29 -8.16 -0.83
CA SER A 28 -18.81 -9.52 -1.05
C SER A 28 -17.33 -9.68 -1.45
N ALA A 29 -16.57 -8.59 -1.55
CA ALA A 29 -15.17 -8.61 -1.99
C ALA A 29 -14.22 -9.36 -1.04
N VAL A 30 -14.71 -9.92 0.06
CA VAL A 30 -13.87 -10.50 1.09
C VAL A 30 -14.40 -11.87 1.57
N THR A 31 -14.84 -12.69 0.63
CA THR A 31 -15.39 -14.03 0.92
C THR A 31 -14.38 -14.94 1.64
N ASN A 32 -13.09 -14.74 1.47
CA ASN A 32 -12.05 -15.59 2.03
C ASN A 32 -11.52 -15.13 3.40
N ILE A 33 -11.88 -13.94 3.89
CA ILE A 33 -11.43 -13.42 5.20
C ILE A 33 -11.85 -14.34 6.34
N TYR A 34 -12.98 -15.01 6.24
CA TYR A 34 -13.48 -15.91 7.29
C TYR A 34 -12.57 -17.14 7.55
N LYS A 35 -11.62 -17.42 6.67
CA LYS A 35 -10.61 -18.46 6.84
C LYS A 35 -9.49 -18.06 7.81
N TYR A 36 -9.38 -16.77 8.13
CA TYR A 36 -8.30 -16.24 8.96
C TYR A 36 -8.81 -15.84 10.36
N PRO A 37 -7.97 -15.95 11.39
CA PRO A 37 -8.39 -15.63 12.76
C PRO A 37 -8.87 -14.19 12.88
N LYS A 38 -10.10 -13.99 13.37
CA LYS A 38 -10.71 -12.66 13.58
C LYS A 38 -9.89 -11.76 14.53
N ALA A 39 -9.03 -12.36 15.36
CA ALA A 39 -8.15 -11.60 16.26
C ALA A 39 -7.15 -10.70 15.52
N TYR A 40 -6.83 -11.03 14.27
CA TYR A 40 -5.81 -10.32 13.49
C TYR A 40 -6.39 -9.51 12.32
N VAL A 41 -7.61 -9.84 11.88
CA VAL A 41 -8.25 -9.17 10.74
C VAL A 41 -9.54 -8.52 11.20
N ILE A 42 -9.59 -7.19 11.13
CA ILE A 42 -10.75 -6.38 11.47
C ILE A 42 -11.38 -5.89 10.16
N LEU A 43 -12.60 -6.36 9.90
CA LEU A 43 -13.38 -5.91 8.76
C LEU A 43 -14.28 -4.75 9.22
N ASN A 44 -14.17 -3.64 8.54
CA ASN A 44 -14.98 -2.46 8.76
C ASN A 44 -15.80 -2.15 7.51
N ASP A 45 -16.97 -1.58 7.74
CA ASP A 45 -17.78 -1.00 6.68
C ASP A 45 -17.12 0.26 6.09
N TRP A 46 -17.78 0.85 5.11
CA TRP A 46 -17.34 2.10 4.52
C TRP A 46 -17.33 3.22 5.58
N ILE A 47 -16.28 4.01 5.57
CA ILE A 47 -16.12 5.16 6.48
C ILE A 47 -16.00 6.46 5.69
N SER A 48 -16.26 7.58 6.34
CA SER A 48 -16.12 8.91 5.76
C SER A 48 -14.65 9.23 5.45
N LYS A 49 -14.41 10.23 4.60
CA LYS A 49 -13.05 10.67 4.28
C LYS A 49 -12.28 11.17 5.51
N SER A 50 -12.97 11.82 6.45
CA SER A 50 -12.37 12.30 7.69
C SER A 50 -11.95 11.16 8.62
N GLU A 51 -12.79 10.15 8.78
CA GLU A 51 -12.46 8.95 9.54
C GLU A 51 -11.31 8.18 8.89
N LEU A 52 -11.32 8.05 7.56
CA LEU A 52 -10.21 7.42 6.84
C LEU A 52 -8.88 8.16 7.06
N ALA A 53 -8.90 9.49 7.08
CA ALA A 53 -7.69 10.28 7.34
C ALA A 53 -7.08 9.94 8.71
N LEU A 54 -7.92 9.84 9.77
CA LEU A 54 -7.47 9.44 11.11
C LEU A 54 -6.92 8.01 11.14
N GLU A 55 -7.57 7.09 10.44
CA GLU A 55 -7.09 5.70 10.33
C GLU A 55 -5.73 5.62 9.62
N LEU A 56 -5.53 6.39 8.55
CA LEU A 56 -4.24 6.46 7.85
C LEU A 56 -3.14 7.04 8.73
N GLU A 57 -3.43 8.06 9.54
CA GLU A 57 -2.47 8.67 10.46
C GLU A 57 -2.06 7.73 11.59
N THR A 58 -2.99 6.93 12.10
CA THR A 58 -2.73 5.99 13.21
C THR A 58 -2.11 4.67 12.76
N ALA A 59 -2.22 4.32 11.49
CA ALA A 59 -1.64 3.10 10.94
C ALA A 59 -0.10 3.11 11.04
N ASN A 60 0.48 1.94 11.32
CA ASN A 60 1.93 1.76 11.27
C ASN A 60 2.42 1.48 9.84
N VAL A 61 1.61 0.80 9.04
CA VAL A 61 1.90 0.43 7.66
C VAL A 61 0.62 0.60 6.84
N LEU A 62 0.72 1.21 5.67
CA LEU A 62 -0.36 1.30 4.71
C LEU A 62 -0.17 0.24 3.62
N VAL A 63 -1.24 -0.43 3.22
CA VAL A 63 -1.16 -1.52 2.25
C VAL A 63 -1.83 -1.11 0.94
N ASN A 64 -1.10 -1.29 -0.16
CA ASN A 64 -1.62 -1.20 -1.51
C ASN A 64 -1.49 -2.55 -2.22
N ILE A 65 -2.59 -3.06 -2.75
CA ILE A 65 -2.62 -4.26 -3.58
C ILE A 65 -2.87 -3.81 -5.01
N ALA A 66 -1.94 -4.14 -5.90
CA ALA A 66 -2.06 -3.84 -7.33
C ALA A 66 -3.16 -4.69 -7.97
N GLU A 67 -3.73 -4.21 -9.06
CA GLU A 67 -4.52 -5.10 -9.91
C GLU A 67 -3.60 -6.12 -10.62
N VAL A 68 -4.16 -7.25 -11.04
CA VAL A 68 -3.39 -8.36 -11.62
C VAL A 68 -2.59 -7.96 -12.85
N SER A 69 -3.12 -7.06 -13.67
CA SER A 69 -2.43 -6.61 -14.90
C SER A 69 -1.23 -5.70 -14.65
N GLY A 70 -1.16 -5.05 -13.48
CA GLY A 70 -0.12 -4.09 -13.13
C GLY A 70 -0.12 -2.79 -13.96
N ARG A 71 -1.10 -2.59 -14.85
CA ARG A 71 -1.12 -1.47 -15.81
C ARG A 71 -1.71 -0.17 -15.27
N ASN A 72 -2.40 -0.22 -14.13
CA ASN A 72 -3.05 0.95 -13.55
C ASN A 72 -2.24 1.53 -12.40
N VAL A 73 -1.97 2.83 -12.49
CA VAL A 73 -1.37 3.57 -11.37
C VAL A 73 -2.43 3.75 -10.27
N SER A 74 -2.13 3.25 -9.09
CA SER A 74 -2.98 3.44 -7.93
C SER A 74 -2.81 4.84 -7.35
N SER A 75 -3.86 5.66 -7.42
CA SER A 75 -3.83 7.00 -6.79
C SER A 75 -3.61 6.95 -5.28
N LYS A 76 -3.93 5.84 -4.63
CA LYS A 76 -3.74 5.63 -3.19
C LYS A 76 -2.27 5.75 -2.78
N ILE A 77 -1.33 5.27 -3.61
CA ILE A 77 0.10 5.30 -3.25
C ILE A 77 0.59 6.73 -3.02
N PHE A 78 0.12 7.70 -3.80
CA PHE A 78 0.49 9.10 -3.61
C PHE A 78 -0.09 9.68 -2.32
N SER A 79 -1.36 9.38 -2.02
CA SER A 79 -1.96 9.78 -0.75
C SER A 79 -1.21 9.15 0.45
N TYR A 80 -0.79 7.90 0.33
CA TYR A 80 -0.03 7.19 1.37
C TYR A 80 1.36 7.80 1.58
N MET A 81 2.04 8.17 0.49
CA MET A 81 3.32 8.88 0.56
C MET A 81 3.19 10.24 1.26
N LEU A 82 2.09 10.98 0.99
CA LEU A 82 1.81 12.27 1.64
C LEU A 82 1.56 12.14 3.15
N VAL A 83 0.97 11.03 3.60
CA VAL A 83 0.84 10.75 5.04
C VAL A 83 2.21 10.42 5.67
N GLY A 84 3.21 10.07 4.86
CA GLY A 84 4.56 9.79 5.32
C GLY A 84 4.75 8.43 5.98
N LYS A 85 3.81 7.50 5.82
CA LYS A 85 3.84 6.18 6.46
C LYS A 85 4.53 5.12 5.61
N PRO A 86 5.07 4.06 6.21
CA PRO A 86 5.53 2.88 5.48
C PRO A 86 4.43 2.29 4.59
N ILE A 87 4.80 1.88 3.37
CA ILE A 87 3.88 1.33 2.38
C ILE A 87 4.30 -0.09 2.02
N LEU A 88 3.44 -1.06 2.29
CA LEU A 88 3.55 -2.41 1.75
C LEU A 88 2.77 -2.49 0.44
N HIS A 89 3.46 -2.78 -0.67
CA HIS A 89 2.85 -2.94 -1.98
C HIS A 89 2.94 -4.39 -2.44
N ILE A 90 1.79 -5.02 -2.64
CA ILE A 90 1.70 -6.37 -3.22
C ILE A 90 1.36 -6.22 -4.70
N TYR A 91 2.16 -6.85 -5.57
CA TYR A 91 1.98 -6.79 -7.02
C TYR A 91 2.07 -8.18 -7.66
N TYR A 92 1.54 -8.31 -8.88
CA TYR A 92 1.45 -9.59 -9.60
C TYR A 92 2.27 -9.58 -10.90
N ALA A 93 2.25 -8.49 -11.64
CA ALA A 93 2.97 -8.34 -12.91
C ALA A 93 4.38 -7.77 -12.71
N ASP A 94 5.37 -8.29 -13.43
CA ASP A 94 6.77 -7.83 -13.32
C ASP A 94 6.95 -6.37 -13.75
N ASP A 95 6.09 -5.91 -14.66
CA ASP A 95 6.04 -4.55 -15.21
C ASP A 95 5.00 -3.66 -14.51
N ASP A 96 4.65 -3.96 -13.24
CA ASP A 96 3.72 -3.12 -12.49
C ASP A 96 4.16 -1.66 -12.46
N VAL A 97 3.30 -0.78 -12.99
CA VAL A 97 3.60 0.65 -13.17
C VAL A 97 3.77 1.41 -11.85
N ASN A 98 3.27 0.87 -10.73
CA ASN A 98 3.42 1.51 -9.42
C ASN A 98 4.86 1.41 -8.90
N LEU A 99 5.62 0.41 -9.34
CA LEU A 99 7.00 0.19 -8.90
C LEU A 99 7.92 1.37 -9.23
N GLN A 100 7.70 2.07 -10.34
CA GLN A 100 8.50 3.24 -10.71
C GLN A 100 8.43 4.38 -9.69
N TYR A 101 7.32 4.49 -8.96
CA TYR A 101 7.10 5.49 -7.90
C TYR A 101 7.56 4.95 -6.55
N LEU A 102 7.14 3.73 -6.21
CA LEU A 102 7.39 3.15 -4.89
C LEU A 102 8.86 2.84 -4.63
N ARG A 103 9.65 2.51 -5.66
CA ARG A 103 11.11 2.33 -5.53
C ARG A 103 11.86 3.60 -5.12
N LYS A 104 11.27 4.77 -5.35
CA LYS A 104 11.80 6.07 -4.92
C LYS A 104 11.38 6.44 -3.49
N TYR A 105 10.42 5.72 -2.92
CA TYR A 105 9.93 5.95 -1.57
C TYR A 105 10.68 5.06 -0.58
N SER A 106 11.54 5.65 0.24
CA SER A 106 12.47 4.92 1.12
C SER A 106 11.80 4.01 2.16
N LEU A 107 10.51 4.23 2.43
CA LEU A 107 9.71 3.42 3.35
C LEU A 107 8.76 2.45 2.63
N ALA A 108 8.93 2.22 1.32
CA ALA A 108 8.15 1.22 0.61
C ALA A 108 8.83 -0.16 0.64
N LEU A 109 8.03 -1.20 0.80
CA LEU A 109 8.36 -2.58 0.48
C LEU A 109 7.44 -3.07 -0.62
N CYS A 110 8.01 -3.51 -1.74
CA CYS A 110 7.26 -4.09 -2.85
C CYS A 110 7.50 -5.60 -2.89
N ILE A 111 6.44 -6.38 -2.77
CA ILE A 111 6.47 -7.85 -2.75
C ILE A 111 5.67 -8.37 -3.95
N LYS A 112 6.32 -9.16 -4.81
CA LYS A 112 5.62 -9.90 -5.85
C LYS A 112 4.84 -11.05 -5.22
N ALA A 113 3.56 -11.17 -5.57
CA ALA A 113 2.73 -12.29 -5.17
C ALA A 113 3.18 -13.55 -5.92
N ASP A 114 3.93 -14.39 -5.24
CA ASP A 114 4.47 -15.63 -5.73
C ASP A 114 4.45 -16.67 -4.61
N ASP A 115 3.66 -17.73 -4.80
CA ASP A 115 3.46 -18.76 -3.80
C ASP A 115 4.71 -19.56 -3.53
N MET A 116 5.58 -19.75 -4.53
CA MET A 116 6.85 -20.46 -4.37
C MET A 116 7.83 -19.69 -3.48
N ARG A 117 7.66 -18.38 -3.39
CA ARG A 117 8.50 -17.48 -2.58
C ARG A 117 7.84 -16.98 -1.30
N LEU A 118 6.70 -17.55 -0.91
CA LEU A 118 5.93 -17.06 0.23
C LEU A 118 6.78 -16.98 1.51
N ASN A 119 7.54 -18.01 1.83
CA ASN A 119 8.37 -18.05 3.05
C ASN A 119 9.51 -17.00 3.03
N GLU A 120 10.13 -16.77 1.86
CA GLU A 120 11.12 -15.71 1.68
C GLU A 120 10.47 -14.33 1.87
N ASN A 121 9.29 -14.15 1.28
CA ASN A 121 8.53 -12.92 1.36
C ASN A 121 8.06 -12.63 2.80
N CYS A 122 7.66 -13.65 3.56
CA CYS A 122 7.36 -13.51 4.99
C CYS A 122 8.59 -13.03 5.79
N THR A 123 9.74 -13.62 5.52
CA THR A 123 11.00 -13.24 6.18
C THR A 123 11.40 -11.80 5.83
N MET A 124 11.25 -11.41 4.56
CA MET A 124 11.52 -10.06 4.08
C MET A 124 10.58 -9.04 4.73
N LEU A 125 9.28 -9.35 4.80
CA LEU A 125 8.29 -8.50 5.45
C LEU A 125 8.62 -8.31 6.93
N ALA A 126 8.93 -9.38 7.66
CA ALA A 126 9.26 -9.29 9.08
C ALA A 126 10.48 -8.39 9.34
N LYS A 127 11.55 -8.55 8.57
CA LYS A 127 12.74 -7.70 8.66
C LYS A 127 12.41 -6.23 8.35
N TRP A 128 11.61 -5.99 7.32
CA TRP A 128 11.20 -4.64 6.94
C TRP A 128 10.31 -3.99 7.99
N CYS A 129 9.38 -4.72 8.62
CA CYS A 129 8.57 -4.20 9.71
C CYS A 129 9.42 -3.72 10.89
N VAL A 130 10.47 -4.45 11.25
CA VAL A 130 11.43 -4.02 12.27
C VAL A 130 12.16 -2.74 11.82
N PHE A 131 12.59 -2.68 10.57
CA PHE A 131 13.28 -1.52 10.02
C PHE A 131 12.42 -0.26 10.03
N VAL A 132 11.13 -0.36 9.67
CA VAL A 132 10.24 0.82 9.56
C VAL A 132 9.55 1.19 10.86
N LYS A 133 9.70 0.39 11.91
CA LYS A 133 9.09 0.65 13.22
C LYS A 133 9.42 2.07 13.67
N ASN A 134 8.38 2.87 13.94
CA ASN A 134 8.49 4.27 14.38
C ASN A 134 9.19 5.22 13.38
N ARG A 135 9.22 4.86 12.09
CA ARG A 135 9.76 5.74 11.04
C ARG A 135 8.63 6.40 10.27
N ASN A 136 8.80 7.68 10.02
CA ASN A 136 8.02 8.45 9.05
C ASN A 136 8.97 8.98 7.98
N SER A 137 8.47 9.17 6.75
CA SER A 137 9.29 9.76 5.70
C SER A 137 9.42 11.28 5.89
N ASP A 138 10.50 11.82 5.34
CA ASP A 138 10.63 13.26 5.19
C ASP A 138 9.77 13.75 4.03
N ILE A 139 8.63 14.34 4.37
CA ILE A 139 7.64 14.86 3.39
C ILE A 139 8.27 15.95 2.51
N LEU A 140 9.20 16.76 3.04
CA LEU A 140 9.86 17.80 2.26
C LEU A 140 10.73 17.20 1.15
N LYS A 141 11.44 16.11 1.46
CA LYS A 141 12.23 15.38 0.46
C LYS A 141 11.34 14.73 -0.61
N LEU A 142 10.21 14.15 -0.20
CA LEU A 142 9.23 13.57 -1.11
C LEU A 142 8.63 14.62 -2.03
N ASN A 143 8.21 15.77 -1.51
CA ASN A 143 7.66 16.85 -2.30
C ASN A 143 8.64 17.30 -3.40
N LYS A 144 9.93 17.36 -3.10
CA LYS A 144 10.96 17.70 -4.09
C LYS A 144 11.12 16.64 -5.18
N GLU A 145 11.07 15.36 -4.83
CA GLU A 145 11.16 14.26 -5.82
C GLU A 145 9.91 14.14 -6.70
N PHE A 146 8.74 14.45 -6.16
CA PHE A 146 7.46 14.37 -6.87
C PHE A 146 6.90 15.72 -7.30
N GLU A 147 7.69 16.80 -7.21
CA GLU A 147 7.27 18.15 -7.60
C GLU A 147 6.72 18.20 -9.03
N LYS A 148 7.35 17.48 -9.95
CA LYS A 148 6.91 17.37 -11.35
C LYS A 148 5.55 16.67 -11.52
N CYS A 149 5.10 15.93 -10.53
CA CYS A 149 3.79 15.28 -10.52
C CYS A 149 2.71 16.12 -9.84
N SER A 150 3.08 17.29 -9.30
CA SER A 150 2.12 18.18 -8.64
C SER A 150 1.20 18.86 -9.67
N ALA A 151 -0.07 19.07 -9.29
CA ALA A 151 -1.01 19.80 -10.13
C ALA A 151 -0.50 21.21 -10.48
N ALA A 152 0.21 21.87 -9.57
CA ALA A 152 0.82 23.18 -9.79
C ALA A 152 1.92 23.14 -10.88
N HIS A 153 2.75 22.10 -10.88
CA HIS A 153 3.79 21.94 -11.90
C HIS A 153 3.18 21.65 -13.29
N ILE A 154 2.20 20.74 -13.33
CA ILE A 154 1.49 20.39 -14.57
C ILE A 154 0.77 21.62 -15.14
N ALA A 155 0.09 22.41 -14.29
CA ALA A 155 -0.57 23.64 -14.73
C ALA A 155 0.43 24.65 -15.31
N LYS A 156 1.60 24.79 -14.70
CA LYS A 156 2.68 25.66 -15.16
C LYS A 156 3.26 25.22 -16.51
N GLU A 157 3.45 23.92 -16.71
CA GLU A 157 3.89 23.37 -18.00
C GLU A 157 2.85 23.59 -19.13
N ILE A 158 1.56 23.45 -18.80
CA ILE A 158 0.48 23.73 -19.77
C ILE A 158 0.50 25.21 -20.17
N GLN A 159 0.60 26.13 -19.20
CA GLN A 159 0.65 27.57 -19.47
C GLN A 159 1.87 28.00 -20.32
N CYS A 160 3.00 27.29 -20.21
CA CYS A 160 4.19 27.59 -21.00
C CYS A 160 4.13 27.06 -22.45
N ARG A 161 3.12 26.24 -22.80
CA ARG A 161 2.95 25.67 -24.15
C ARG A 161 1.94 26.44 -25.02
N PHE A 162 1.26 27.41 -24.46
CA PHE A 162 0.32 28.32 -25.12
C PHE A 162 0.77 29.78 -24.97
#